data_21b35969ae4af38cf73425021689200e
#
_entry.id   21b35969ae4af38cf73425021689200e
#
_cell.length_a   1.000
_cell.length_b   1.000
_cell.length_c   1.000
_cell.angle_alpha   90.00
_cell.angle_beta   90.00
_cell.angle_gamma   90.00
#
_symmetry.space_group_name_H-M   'P 1'
#
loop_
_entity.id
_entity.type
_entity.pdbx_description
1 polymer ?
#
loop_
_entity_poly.entity_id
_entity_poly.type
_entity_poly.pdbx_seq_one_letter_code
_entity_poly.pdbx_strand_id
1 'polypeptide(L)'
;MVKQAIQADEFVERLPLRPYCTDDPAQGLHIRPQATALAFRHIQHNPPPHVSCIVFDVDRKPYEQRREGYQEWRERGLPAPHWIAINPENGNYHLGYLLAAPVARTNAARLKPLRYLAAIEHVLAKKLGADMGYVGLITKNPVHSDWWTIWHNHVPYSLDYLAEFCPDADLAAYNRRSGKEVSGLGRNVTVFDNVREWAYTAIRAHWRPNGYDAWLCAVQAACECTNVFGLEQGGPLPVSEIKATAKSIARWTWRNLTPSTFADYVDRTHTPEIQARRGAKGGRIGGKVSKGGGRPTGTNRTNWALWEAIQSMIAAGYPQRAIAEDLGVSRGLVGKYAKISK
;
A
#
# COMPACT_ATOMS: atom_id res chain seq x y z
N MET A 1 -15.01 0.53 40.64
CA MET A 1 -13.68 1.16 40.67
C MET A 1 -12.54 0.20 40.26
N VAL A 2 -12.47 -1.06 40.74
CA VAL A 2 -11.33 -1.98 40.44
C VAL A 2 -11.20 -2.35 38.93
N LYS A 3 -12.31 -2.45 38.18
CA LYS A 3 -12.26 -2.81 36.73
C LYS A 3 -11.80 -1.69 35.79
N GLN A 4 -11.95 -0.41 36.18
CA GLN A 4 -11.44 0.71 35.39
C GLN A 4 -9.93 0.88 35.51
N ALA A 5 -9.34 0.51 36.65
CA ALA A 5 -7.91 0.58 36.88
C ALA A 5 -7.10 -0.32 35.91
N ILE A 6 -7.58 -1.57 35.67
CA ILE A 6 -6.84 -2.54 34.85
C ILE A 6 -6.66 -2.05 33.39
N GLN A 7 -7.64 -1.36 32.84
CA GLN A 7 -7.59 -0.88 31.45
C GLN A 7 -6.76 0.39 31.27
N ALA A 8 -6.81 1.27 32.27
CA ALA A 8 -5.92 2.41 32.31
C ALA A 8 -4.45 1.95 32.40
N ASP A 9 -4.18 0.94 33.22
CA ASP A 9 -2.85 0.35 33.37
C ASP A 9 -2.39 -0.28 32.04
N GLU A 10 -3.25 -1.04 31.34
CA GLU A 10 -2.91 -1.63 30.04
C GLU A 10 -2.61 -0.57 28.97
N PHE A 11 -3.32 0.55 28.96
CA PHE A 11 -2.99 1.69 28.09
C PHE A 11 -1.61 2.26 28.42
N VAL A 12 -1.35 2.50 29.72
CA VAL A 12 -0.08 3.09 30.21
C VAL A 12 1.12 2.18 29.88
N GLU A 13 0.99 0.87 30.08
CA GLU A 13 2.06 -0.09 29.79
C GLU A 13 2.49 -0.10 28.31
N ARG A 14 1.59 0.26 27.41
CA ARG A 14 1.85 0.30 25.95
C ARG A 14 2.49 1.60 25.46
N LEU A 15 2.55 2.62 26.31
CA LEU A 15 3.13 3.92 25.95
C LEU A 15 4.65 3.82 25.77
N PRO A 16 5.24 4.72 24.95
CA PRO A 16 6.70 4.87 24.94
C PRO A 16 7.26 5.22 26.33
N LEU A 17 8.50 4.82 26.60
CA LEU A 17 9.21 5.24 27.83
C LEU A 17 9.37 6.75 27.94
N ARG A 18 9.44 7.44 26.79
CA ARG A 18 9.55 8.89 26.67
C ARG A 18 8.64 9.39 25.55
N PRO A 19 7.32 9.46 25.77
CA PRO A 19 6.38 9.89 24.77
C PRO A 19 6.47 11.40 24.49
N TYR A 20 6.02 11.79 23.30
CA TYR A 20 5.60 13.18 23.07
C TYR A 20 4.38 13.45 23.93
N CYS A 21 4.32 14.64 24.51
CA CYS A 21 3.19 15.11 25.32
C CYS A 21 3.04 16.63 25.20
N THR A 22 1.82 17.12 25.39
CA THR A 22 1.51 18.56 25.43
C THR A 22 0.14 18.81 26.02
N ASP A 23 -0.07 19.97 26.62
CA ASP A 23 -1.41 20.44 27.02
C ASP A 23 -2.12 21.11 25.84
N ASP A 24 -1.37 21.76 24.95
CA ASP A 24 -1.88 22.42 23.76
C ASP A 24 -1.02 22.03 22.53
N PRO A 25 -1.56 21.26 21.58
CA PRO A 25 -0.86 20.87 20.35
C PRO A 25 -0.39 22.07 19.51
N ALA A 26 -1.05 23.23 19.59
CA ALA A 26 -0.66 24.43 18.85
C ALA A 26 0.65 25.05 19.38
N GLN A 27 1.00 24.80 20.63
CA GLN A 27 2.24 25.28 21.27
C GLN A 27 3.44 24.34 21.06
N GLY A 28 3.22 23.20 20.37
CA GLY A 28 4.26 22.22 20.10
C GLY A 28 4.26 21.05 21.07
N LEU A 29 5.24 20.16 20.87
CA LEU A 29 5.34 18.89 21.59
C LEU A 29 6.60 18.85 22.48
N HIS A 30 6.46 18.28 23.66
CA HIS A 30 7.52 17.99 24.58
C HIS A 30 7.80 16.49 24.62
N ILE A 31 9.05 16.10 24.91
CA ILE A 31 9.43 14.72 25.23
C ILE A 31 9.69 14.66 26.73
N ARG A 32 8.96 13.83 27.45
CA ARG A 32 9.12 13.64 28.89
C ARG A 32 9.20 12.16 29.25
N PRO A 33 9.78 11.80 30.40
CA PRO A 33 9.59 10.45 30.95
C PRO A 33 8.11 10.12 31.06
N GLN A 34 7.73 8.86 30.84
CA GLN A 34 6.35 8.41 30.82
C GLN A 34 5.54 8.90 32.04
N ALA A 35 6.07 8.74 33.25
CA ALA A 35 5.42 9.17 34.48
C ALA A 35 5.09 10.67 34.49
N THR A 36 5.97 11.51 33.94
CA THR A 36 5.74 12.96 33.82
C THR A 36 4.75 13.26 32.69
N ALA A 37 4.85 12.53 31.57
CA ALA A 37 4.01 12.74 30.38
C ALA A 37 2.54 12.42 30.64
N LEU A 38 2.23 11.53 31.58
CA LEU A 38 0.86 11.20 31.98
C LEU A 38 0.09 12.38 32.59
N ALA A 39 0.77 13.41 33.07
CA ALA A 39 0.16 14.63 33.58
C ALA A 39 -0.27 15.62 32.47
N PHE A 40 0.04 15.35 31.19
CA PHE A 40 -0.33 16.21 30.08
C PHE A 40 -1.63 15.76 29.42
N ARG A 41 -2.39 16.73 28.90
CA ARG A 41 -3.69 16.51 28.23
C ARG A 41 -3.60 15.63 26.98
N HIS A 42 -2.49 15.71 26.25
CA HIS A 42 -2.24 14.90 25.04
C HIS A 42 -0.94 14.13 25.18
N ILE A 43 -0.95 12.89 24.71
CA ILE A 43 0.17 11.97 24.83
C ILE A 43 0.36 11.10 23.60
N GLN A 44 1.61 10.77 23.25
CA GLN A 44 1.92 9.80 22.23
C GLN A 44 1.54 8.38 22.70
N HIS A 45 0.66 7.72 21.97
CA HIS A 45 0.10 6.42 22.35
C HIS A 45 0.82 5.22 21.72
N ASN A 46 1.57 5.41 20.64
CA ASN A 46 2.35 4.35 20.03
C ASN A 46 3.84 4.64 20.08
N PRO A 47 4.67 3.67 20.53
CA PRO A 47 6.11 3.81 20.42
C PRO A 47 6.56 3.81 18.94
N PRO A 48 7.73 4.45 18.63
CA PRO A 48 8.20 4.59 17.26
C PRO A 48 8.32 3.27 16.47
N PRO A 49 8.77 2.13 17.06
CA PRO A 49 9.01 0.92 16.29
C PRO A 49 7.76 0.10 15.96
N HIS A 50 6.60 0.37 16.56
CA HIS A 50 5.40 -0.42 16.30
C HIS A 50 4.10 0.34 16.62
N VAL A 51 3.00 -0.15 16.09
CA VAL A 51 1.63 0.28 16.40
C VAL A 51 0.99 -0.76 17.31
N SER A 52 0.63 -0.37 18.52
CA SER A 52 -0.06 -1.20 19.52
C SER A 52 -1.50 -0.74 19.79
N CYS A 53 -1.86 0.46 19.32
CA CYS A 53 -3.18 1.06 19.46
C CYS A 53 -3.56 1.82 18.20
N ILE A 54 -4.76 1.59 17.68
CA ILE A 54 -5.37 2.40 16.62
C ILE A 54 -6.23 3.45 17.28
N VAL A 55 -6.05 4.72 16.93
CA VAL A 55 -6.80 5.83 17.50
C VAL A 55 -7.47 6.63 16.39
N PHE A 56 -8.71 7.04 16.64
CA PHE A 56 -9.49 7.88 15.74
C PHE A 56 -9.90 9.17 16.45
N ASP A 57 -9.78 10.29 15.76
CA ASP A 57 -10.30 11.58 16.18
C ASP A 57 -11.68 11.80 15.56
N VAL A 58 -12.68 12.01 16.38
CA VAL A 58 -14.08 12.20 15.94
C VAL A 58 -14.58 13.54 16.40
N ASP A 59 -14.81 14.43 15.44
CA ASP A 59 -15.42 15.70 15.65
C ASP A 59 -16.94 15.59 15.57
N ARG A 60 -17.63 15.99 16.62
CA ARG A 60 -19.09 16.05 16.65
C ARG A 60 -19.61 17.31 15.99
N LYS A 61 -20.63 17.17 15.17
CA LYS A 61 -21.37 18.34 14.66
C LYS A 61 -22.11 19.04 15.79
N PRO A 62 -22.38 20.35 15.69
CA PRO A 62 -23.02 21.12 16.76
C PRO A 62 -24.34 20.54 17.28
N TYR A 63 -25.13 19.88 16.42
CA TYR A 63 -26.40 19.24 16.82
C TYR A 63 -26.18 17.86 17.50
N GLU A 64 -25.02 17.25 17.34
CA GLU A 64 -24.66 15.98 17.97
C GLU A 64 -23.97 16.17 19.32
N GLN A 65 -23.42 17.35 19.59
CA GLN A 65 -22.69 17.66 20.83
C GLN A 65 -23.52 17.46 22.11
N ARG A 66 -24.84 17.62 22.01
CA ARG A 66 -25.78 17.41 23.12
C ARG A 66 -26.32 15.99 23.22
N ARG A 67 -25.92 15.08 22.32
CA ARG A 67 -26.37 13.69 22.31
C ARG A 67 -25.68 12.94 23.42
N GLU A 68 -26.43 12.34 24.32
CA GLU A 68 -25.90 11.47 25.36
C GLU A 68 -25.41 10.15 24.72
N GLY A 69 -24.31 9.58 25.25
CA GLY A 69 -23.97 8.17 25.10
C GLY A 69 -23.02 7.85 23.98
N TYR A 70 -22.08 8.51 23.56
CA TYR A 70 -20.89 8.15 22.69
C TYR A 70 -20.87 6.70 22.15
N GLN A 71 -21.98 6.26 21.53
CA GLN A 71 -22.19 4.91 21.00
C GLN A 71 -22.25 4.87 19.47
N GLU A 72 -21.78 5.91 18.79
CA GLU A 72 -21.77 6.03 17.33
C GLU A 72 -21.05 4.86 16.67
N TRP A 73 -20.01 4.32 17.30
CA TRP A 73 -19.35 3.11 16.87
C TRP A 73 -20.31 1.90 16.77
N ARG A 74 -21.24 1.77 17.74
CA ARG A 74 -22.24 0.68 17.75
C ARG A 74 -23.29 0.89 16.67
N GLU A 75 -23.80 2.10 16.50
CA GLU A 75 -24.77 2.44 15.46
C GLU A 75 -24.21 2.20 14.05
N ARG A 76 -22.90 2.32 13.89
CA ARG A 76 -22.19 2.09 12.63
C ARG A 76 -21.68 0.65 12.47
N GLY A 77 -22.08 -0.26 13.37
CA GLY A 77 -21.74 -1.67 13.33
C GLY A 77 -20.24 -1.93 13.50
N LEU A 78 -19.60 -1.20 14.42
CA LEU A 78 -18.18 -1.35 14.76
C LEU A 78 -18.01 -2.03 16.11
N PRO A 79 -16.85 -2.64 16.40
CA PRO A 79 -16.58 -3.22 17.72
C PRO A 79 -16.46 -2.13 18.77
N ALA A 80 -16.69 -2.48 20.03
CA ALA A 80 -16.51 -1.53 21.12
C ALA A 80 -15.05 -1.07 21.24
N PRO A 81 -14.75 0.24 21.28
CA PRO A 81 -13.40 0.71 21.53
C PRO A 81 -12.98 0.36 22.96
N HIS A 82 -11.68 0.27 23.24
CA HIS A 82 -11.19 0.03 24.60
C HIS A 82 -11.35 1.24 25.48
N TRP A 83 -11.26 2.44 24.88
CA TRP A 83 -11.48 3.71 25.55
C TRP A 83 -12.04 4.78 24.61
N ILE A 84 -12.74 5.75 25.19
CA ILE A 84 -13.21 6.96 24.52
C ILE A 84 -12.87 8.13 25.44
N ALA A 85 -11.95 9.02 25.02
CA ALA A 85 -11.59 10.23 25.76
C ALA A 85 -12.30 11.43 25.15
N ILE A 86 -13.20 12.05 25.89
CA ILE A 86 -14.17 13.05 25.45
C ILE A 86 -13.75 14.42 25.99
N ASN A 87 -13.77 15.43 25.12
CA ASN A 87 -13.68 16.80 25.55
C ASN A 87 -15.04 17.26 26.11
N PRO A 88 -15.15 17.58 27.42
CA PRO A 88 -16.43 17.99 28.03
C PRO A 88 -16.98 19.30 27.50
N GLU A 89 -16.13 20.17 26.91
CA GLU A 89 -16.52 21.48 26.43
C GLU A 89 -17.27 21.43 25.09
N ASN A 90 -16.80 20.57 24.15
CA ASN A 90 -17.32 20.53 22.77
C ASN A 90 -17.82 19.14 22.33
N GLY A 91 -17.65 18.12 23.17
CA GLY A 91 -18.09 16.75 22.86
C GLY A 91 -17.24 16.01 21.84
N ASN A 92 -16.19 16.61 21.28
CA ASN A 92 -15.25 15.94 20.41
C ASN A 92 -14.44 14.89 21.17
N TYR A 93 -14.17 13.75 20.56
CA TYR A 93 -13.55 12.66 21.29
C TYR A 93 -12.52 11.90 20.44
N HIS A 94 -11.56 11.31 21.14
CA HIS A 94 -10.73 10.25 20.56
C HIS A 94 -11.22 8.90 21.10
N LEU A 95 -11.20 7.89 20.23
CA LEU A 95 -11.43 6.51 20.64
C LEU A 95 -10.28 5.62 20.22
N GLY A 96 -9.99 4.60 21.02
CA GLY A 96 -8.85 3.72 20.82
C GLY A 96 -9.19 2.24 20.82
N TYR A 97 -8.56 1.51 19.87
CA TYR A 97 -8.58 0.05 19.80
C TYR A 97 -7.18 -0.50 20.10
N LEU A 98 -7.04 -1.23 21.19
CA LEU A 98 -5.78 -1.92 21.53
C LEU A 98 -5.61 -3.15 20.64
N LEU A 99 -4.40 -3.37 20.13
CA LEU A 99 -4.07 -4.54 19.32
C LEU A 99 -3.51 -5.67 20.18
N ALA A 100 -3.97 -6.89 19.94
CA ALA A 100 -3.47 -8.09 20.59
C ALA A 100 -1.99 -8.36 20.25
N ALA A 101 -1.59 -8.05 19.02
CA ALA A 101 -0.21 -8.12 18.55
C ALA A 101 0.21 -6.79 17.94
N PRO A 102 1.29 -6.15 18.41
CA PRO A 102 1.79 -4.92 17.83
C PRO A 102 2.25 -5.11 16.38
N VAL A 103 1.97 -4.13 15.52
CA VAL A 103 2.41 -4.13 14.13
C VAL A 103 3.71 -3.35 14.01
N ALA A 104 4.79 -4.04 13.65
CA ALA A 104 6.10 -3.42 13.48
C ALA A 104 6.08 -2.40 12.31
N ARG A 105 6.71 -1.22 12.53
CA ARG A 105 6.86 -0.15 11.53
C ARG A 105 8.30 0.36 11.37
N THR A 106 9.25 -0.48 11.72
CA THR A 106 10.68 -0.20 11.49
C THR A 106 11.04 -0.39 10.00
N ASN A 107 12.21 0.11 9.61
CA ASN A 107 12.72 -0.08 8.24
C ASN A 107 12.88 -1.56 7.83
N ALA A 108 12.98 -2.47 8.80
CA ALA A 108 13.05 -3.92 8.59
C ALA A 108 11.66 -4.59 8.64
N ALA A 109 10.59 -3.83 8.90
CA ALA A 109 9.25 -4.40 9.02
C ALA A 109 8.72 -4.94 7.69
N ARG A 110 7.92 -5.99 7.78
CA ARG A 110 7.22 -6.53 6.60
C ARG A 110 6.09 -5.57 6.21
N LEU A 111 6.02 -5.22 4.93
CA LEU A 111 5.00 -4.29 4.41
C LEU A 111 3.57 -4.84 4.46
N LYS A 112 3.39 -6.17 4.36
CA LYS A 112 2.06 -6.78 4.33
C LYS A 112 1.22 -6.48 5.59
N PRO A 113 1.73 -6.65 6.82
CA PRO A 113 1.01 -6.27 8.04
C PRO A 113 0.72 -4.76 8.12
N LEU A 114 1.66 -3.91 7.70
CA LEU A 114 1.47 -2.46 7.69
C LEU A 114 0.39 -2.02 6.71
N ARG A 115 0.37 -2.58 5.50
CA ARG A 115 -0.69 -2.31 4.52
C ARG A 115 -2.06 -2.80 4.99
N TYR A 116 -2.08 -3.94 5.65
CA TYR A 116 -3.31 -4.49 6.22
C TYR A 116 -3.85 -3.62 7.33
N LEU A 117 -2.99 -3.19 8.27
CA LEU A 117 -3.34 -2.23 9.32
C LEU A 117 -3.89 -0.95 8.71
N ALA A 118 -3.18 -0.33 7.78
CA ALA A 118 -3.59 0.92 7.15
C ALA A 118 -4.92 0.81 6.39
N ALA A 119 -5.19 -0.34 5.74
CA ALA A 119 -6.48 -0.60 5.11
C ALA A 119 -7.63 -0.65 6.14
N ILE A 120 -7.42 -1.33 7.26
CA ILE A 120 -8.38 -1.43 8.36
C ILE A 120 -8.62 -0.03 8.97
N GLU A 121 -7.55 0.70 9.30
CA GLU A 121 -7.65 2.07 9.84
C GLU A 121 -8.46 2.98 8.90
N HIS A 122 -8.18 2.95 7.61
CA HIS A 122 -8.91 3.77 6.64
C HIS A 122 -10.40 3.43 6.60
N VAL A 123 -10.77 2.16 6.56
CA VAL A 123 -12.18 1.74 6.50
C VAL A 123 -12.90 2.08 7.80
N LEU A 124 -12.28 1.82 8.95
CA LEU A 124 -12.86 2.14 10.25
C LEU A 124 -13.03 3.66 10.44
N ALA A 125 -12.02 4.47 10.06
CA ALA A 125 -12.09 5.93 10.09
C ALA A 125 -13.26 6.46 9.26
N LYS A 126 -13.41 5.96 8.02
CA LYS A 126 -14.52 6.31 7.14
C LYS A 126 -15.88 5.94 7.73
N LYS A 127 -15.99 4.75 8.30
CA LYS A 127 -17.23 4.30 8.98
C LYS A 127 -17.55 5.15 10.20
N LEU A 128 -16.54 5.51 11.00
CA LEU A 128 -16.69 6.40 12.15
C LEU A 128 -17.00 7.85 11.77
N GLY A 129 -16.74 8.24 10.52
CA GLY A 129 -16.75 9.65 10.14
C GLY A 129 -15.67 10.43 10.90
N ALA A 130 -14.55 9.77 11.21
CA ALA A 130 -13.40 10.34 11.88
C ALA A 130 -12.64 11.29 10.96
N ASP A 131 -11.85 12.18 11.54
CA ASP A 131 -10.96 13.06 10.78
C ASP A 131 -9.91 12.25 10.03
N MET A 132 -10.00 12.26 8.71
CA MET A 132 -9.05 11.57 7.82
C MET A 132 -7.67 12.24 7.79
N GLY A 133 -7.55 13.46 8.28
CA GLY A 133 -6.29 14.20 8.42
C GLY A 133 -5.54 13.90 9.72
N TYR A 134 -6.17 13.19 10.65
CA TYR A 134 -5.56 12.85 11.92
C TYR A 134 -4.37 11.88 11.71
N VAL A 135 -3.17 12.33 12.05
CA VAL A 135 -1.91 11.58 11.81
C VAL A 135 -1.56 10.56 12.89
N GLY A 136 -2.36 10.44 13.96
CA GLY A 136 -2.19 9.41 14.99
C GLY A 136 -0.90 9.49 15.80
N LEU A 137 -0.23 10.66 15.88
CA LEU A 137 1.01 10.80 16.67
C LEU A 137 0.71 10.93 18.16
N ILE A 138 -0.20 11.83 18.52
CA ILE A 138 -0.65 12.07 19.90
C ILE A 138 -2.15 11.91 19.98
N THR A 139 -2.65 11.54 21.13
CA THR A 139 -4.08 11.42 21.43
C THR A 139 -4.47 12.21 22.66
N LYS A 140 -5.74 12.53 22.83
CA LYS A 140 -6.28 12.90 24.13
C LYS A 140 -5.89 11.82 25.13
N ASN A 141 -5.20 12.19 26.21
CA ASN A 141 -4.69 11.23 27.18
C ASN A 141 -5.85 10.66 28.01
N PRO A 142 -6.27 9.40 27.83
CA PRO A 142 -7.46 8.89 28.47
C PRO A 142 -7.37 8.76 29.99
N VAL A 143 -6.19 8.90 30.59
CA VAL A 143 -6.00 8.90 32.04
C VAL A 143 -5.93 10.31 32.63
N HIS A 144 -5.96 11.35 31.80
CA HIS A 144 -5.95 12.74 32.26
C HIS A 144 -7.34 13.19 32.74
N SER A 145 -7.38 13.93 33.85
CA SER A 145 -8.62 14.36 34.49
C SER A 145 -9.48 15.35 33.68
N ASP A 146 -8.88 16.07 32.73
CA ASP A 146 -9.62 17.05 31.87
C ASP A 146 -10.49 16.36 30.80
N TRP A 147 -10.29 15.08 30.56
CA TRP A 147 -11.10 14.33 29.64
C TRP A 147 -12.08 13.44 30.39
N TRP A 148 -13.34 13.42 29.94
CA TRP A 148 -14.28 12.43 30.40
C TRP A 148 -14.03 11.13 29.64
N THR A 149 -13.47 10.10 30.32
CA THR A 149 -13.08 8.86 29.69
C THR A 149 -14.05 7.74 30.00
N ILE A 150 -14.57 7.11 28.95
CA ILE A 150 -15.33 5.87 29.00
C ILE A 150 -14.39 4.72 28.68
N TRP A 151 -14.30 3.74 29.57
CA TRP A 151 -13.52 2.53 29.42
C TRP A 151 -14.45 1.34 29.15
N HIS A 152 -14.10 0.54 28.12
CA HIS A 152 -14.81 -0.71 27.84
C HIS A 152 -13.89 -1.89 28.13
N ASN A 153 -14.41 -2.89 28.87
CA ASN A 153 -13.63 -4.05 29.31
C ASN A 153 -13.59 -5.13 28.23
N HIS A 154 -12.73 -4.96 27.23
CA HIS A 154 -12.51 -5.94 26.19
C HIS A 154 -11.05 -6.37 26.16
N VAL A 155 -10.78 -7.61 25.75
CA VAL A 155 -9.43 -8.03 25.41
C VAL A 155 -8.96 -7.31 24.13
N PRO A 156 -7.66 -7.01 24.01
CA PRO A 156 -7.12 -6.42 22.79
C PRO A 156 -7.49 -7.22 21.54
N TYR A 157 -7.78 -6.53 20.45
CA TYR A 157 -8.27 -7.11 19.21
C TYR A 157 -7.15 -7.53 18.27
N SER A 158 -7.32 -8.64 17.58
CA SER A 158 -6.47 -8.96 16.43
C SER A 158 -6.86 -8.10 15.22
N LEU A 159 -5.92 -7.90 14.29
CA LEU A 159 -6.25 -7.23 13.03
C LEU A 159 -7.31 -7.97 12.24
N ASP A 160 -7.29 -9.31 12.26
CA ASP A 160 -8.29 -10.13 11.56
C ASP A 160 -9.69 -9.91 12.13
N TYR A 161 -9.82 -9.82 13.46
CA TYR A 161 -11.10 -9.50 14.08
C TYR A 161 -11.59 -8.10 13.69
N LEU A 162 -10.72 -7.09 13.68
CA LEU A 162 -11.09 -5.74 13.24
C LEU A 162 -11.47 -5.71 11.76
N ALA A 163 -10.86 -6.55 10.94
CA ALA A 163 -11.17 -6.67 9.52
C ALA A 163 -12.57 -7.25 9.25
N GLU A 164 -13.13 -8.06 10.16
CA GLU A 164 -14.51 -8.57 10.04
C GLU A 164 -15.54 -7.43 9.96
N PHE A 165 -15.23 -6.27 10.53
CA PHE A 165 -16.06 -5.07 10.46
C PHE A 165 -15.83 -4.22 9.22
N CYS A 166 -14.89 -4.61 8.36
CA CYS A 166 -14.52 -3.95 7.12
C CYS A 166 -15.00 -4.77 5.93
N PRO A 167 -15.86 -4.25 5.04
CA PRO A 167 -16.25 -4.99 3.83
C PRO A 167 -15.02 -5.34 2.98
N ASP A 168 -14.95 -6.59 2.49
CA ASP A 168 -13.84 -7.06 1.65
C ASP A 168 -13.61 -6.19 0.42
N ALA A 169 -14.69 -5.65 -0.15
CA ALA A 169 -14.63 -4.73 -1.28
C ALA A 169 -13.88 -3.44 -0.94
N ASP A 170 -14.05 -2.90 0.27
CA ASP A 170 -13.40 -1.67 0.73
C ASP A 170 -11.93 -1.90 1.05
N LEU A 171 -11.60 -3.01 1.73
CA LEU A 171 -10.21 -3.45 1.95
C LEU A 171 -9.47 -3.69 0.63
N ALA A 172 -10.13 -4.36 -0.33
CA ALA A 172 -9.57 -4.60 -1.64
C ALA A 172 -9.45 -3.30 -2.47
N ALA A 173 -10.39 -2.36 -2.32
CA ALA A 173 -10.33 -1.07 -2.97
C ALA A 173 -9.17 -0.22 -2.44
N TYR A 174 -8.96 -0.21 -1.12
CA TYR A 174 -7.80 0.44 -0.50
C TYR A 174 -6.48 -0.12 -1.03
N ASN A 175 -6.33 -1.44 -1.05
CA ASN A 175 -5.14 -2.11 -1.57
C ASN A 175 -4.88 -1.86 -3.06
N ARG A 176 -5.94 -1.63 -3.87
CA ARG A 176 -5.83 -1.26 -5.29
C ARG A 176 -5.46 0.22 -5.49
N ARG A 177 -5.89 1.09 -4.58
CA ARG A 177 -5.56 2.53 -4.60
C ARG A 177 -4.13 2.82 -4.15
N SER A 178 -3.36 1.84 -3.73
CA SER A 178 -2.01 1.97 -3.18
C SER A 178 -0.95 2.63 -4.08
N GLY A 179 -1.40 3.33 -5.12
CA GLY A 179 -0.58 4.21 -5.95
C GLY A 179 -0.90 5.70 -5.81
N LYS A 180 -2.01 6.12 -5.16
CA LYS A 180 -2.39 7.54 -5.16
C LYS A 180 -2.94 8.13 -3.86
N GLU A 181 -3.50 7.35 -2.91
CA GLU A 181 -4.09 7.92 -1.69
C GLU A 181 -3.97 6.93 -0.53
N VAL A 182 -2.93 7.05 0.26
CA VAL A 182 -2.81 6.33 1.53
C VAL A 182 -3.17 7.29 2.67
N SER A 183 -4.46 7.50 2.89
CA SER A 183 -4.93 8.12 4.14
C SER A 183 -4.57 7.19 5.31
N GLY A 184 -3.79 7.69 6.26
CA GLY A 184 -3.34 6.94 7.46
C GLY A 184 -1.85 6.60 7.50
N LEU A 185 -1.18 6.46 6.36
CA LEU A 185 0.27 6.57 6.30
C LEU A 185 0.60 8.05 6.06
N GLY A 186 1.32 8.70 6.95
CA GLY A 186 1.62 10.13 6.81
C GLY A 186 2.16 10.46 5.41
N ARG A 187 1.93 11.68 4.94
CA ARG A 187 2.36 12.19 3.61
C ARG A 187 3.79 11.80 3.25
N ASN A 188 4.68 11.78 4.23
CA ASN A 188 6.07 11.39 4.09
C ASN A 188 6.24 9.92 3.66
N VAL A 189 5.45 9.02 4.24
CA VAL A 189 5.46 7.59 3.89
C VAL A 189 4.89 7.38 2.50
N THR A 190 3.86 8.14 2.12
CA THR A 190 3.27 8.08 0.77
C THR A 190 4.29 8.49 -0.30
N VAL A 191 5.01 9.62 -0.10
CA VAL A 191 6.08 10.04 -1.01
C VAL A 191 7.18 8.99 -1.05
N PHE A 192 7.61 8.49 0.12
CA PHE A 192 8.66 7.49 0.22
C PHE A 192 8.30 6.20 -0.53
N ASP A 193 7.10 5.65 -0.31
CA ASP A 193 6.68 4.39 -0.92
C ASP A 193 6.52 4.50 -2.45
N ASN A 194 5.90 5.57 -2.94
CA ASN A 194 5.72 5.77 -4.36
C ASN A 194 7.06 5.95 -5.08
N VAL A 195 7.95 6.77 -4.51
CA VAL A 195 9.23 7.08 -5.16
C VAL A 195 10.21 5.91 -5.07
N ARG A 196 10.24 5.15 -3.96
CA ARG A 196 11.14 3.99 -3.88
C ARG A 196 10.78 2.88 -4.87
N GLU A 197 9.49 2.62 -5.12
CA GLU A 197 9.07 1.63 -6.12
C GLU A 197 9.55 2.01 -7.52
N TRP A 198 9.41 3.28 -7.89
CA TRP A 198 9.98 3.82 -9.12
C TRP A 198 11.51 3.72 -9.11
N ALA A 199 12.16 4.08 -8.01
CA ALA A 199 13.61 4.11 -7.88
C ALA A 199 14.27 2.74 -8.10
N TYR A 200 13.61 1.63 -7.72
CA TYR A 200 14.12 0.28 -7.93
C TYR A 200 14.31 -0.10 -9.41
N THR A 201 13.59 0.54 -10.29
CA THR A 201 13.73 0.35 -11.73
C THR A 201 14.55 1.46 -12.40
N ALA A 202 14.36 2.70 -12.00
CA ALA A 202 14.95 3.87 -12.63
C ALA A 202 16.47 3.98 -12.41
N ILE A 203 16.98 3.48 -11.28
CA ILE A 203 18.42 3.54 -10.95
C ILE A 203 19.31 2.93 -12.03
N ARG A 204 18.80 1.96 -12.78
CA ARG A 204 19.58 1.29 -13.86
C ARG A 204 20.09 2.24 -14.93
N ALA A 205 19.36 3.31 -15.21
CA ALA A 205 19.77 4.34 -16.16
C ALA A 205 20.91 5.25 -15.63
N HIS A 206 21.18 5.18 -14.33
CA HIS A 206 22.17 6.01 -13.63
C HIS A 206 23.44 5.23 -13.23
N TRP A 207 23.53 3.92 -13.50
CA TRP A 207 24.72 3.11 -13.23
C TRP A 207 25.88 3.51 -14.15
N ARG A 208 26.56 4.56 -13.79
CA ARG A 208 27.76 5.05 -14.47
C ARG A 208 28.74 5.64 -13.44
N PRO A 209 30.04 5.71 -13.75
CA PRO A 209 30.99 6.40 -12.88
C PRO A 209 30.49 7.81 -12.54
N ASN A 210 30.56 8.18 -11.26
CA ASN A 210 30.08 9.47 -10.73
C ASN A 210 28.58 9.77 -10.98
N GLY A 211 27.77 8.74 -11.21
CA GLY A 211 26.33 8.90 -11.48
C GLY A 211 25.46 9.22 -10.25
N TYR A 212 26.02 9.18 -9.03
CA TYR A 212 25.24 9.37 -7.81
C TYR A 212 24.54 10.72 -7.70
N ASP A 213 25.22 11.81 -8.05
CA ASP A 213 24.61 13.14 -7.95
C ASP A 213 23.45 13.32 -8.94
N ALA A 214 23.62 12.83 -10.17
CA ALA A 214 22.55 12.80 -11.15
C ALA A 214 21.37 11.90 -10.67
N TRP A 215 21.68 10.78 -10.01
CA TRP A 215 20.68 9.91 -9.40
C TRP A 215 19.93 10.61 -8.25
N LEU A 216 20.65 11.27 -7.36
CA LEU A 216 20.04 12.03 -6.26
C LEU A 216 19.11 13.13 -6.77
N CYS A 217 19.52 13.87 -7.80
CA CYS A 217 18.67 14.87 -8.45
C CYS A 217 17.40 14.25 -9.04
N ALA A 218 17.52 13.11 -9.72
CA ALA A 218 16.37 12.41 -10.30
C ALA A 218 15.38 11.95 -9.20
N VAL A 219 15.87 11.39 -8.10
CA VAL A 219 15.04 10.98 -6.97
C VAL A 219 14.39 12.19 -6.29
N GLN A 220 15.11 13.30 -6.15
CA GLN A 220 14.55 14.52 -5.58
C GLN A 220 13.41 15.06 -6.46
N ALA A 221 13.59 15.14 -7.76
CA ALA A 221 12.54 15.55 -8.70
C ALA A 221 11.32 14.62 -8.62
N ALA A 222 11.52 13.31 -8.52
CA ALA A 222 10.43 12.36 -8.35
C ALA A 222 9.67 12.57 -7.02
N CYS A 223 10.37 12.88 -5.92
CA CYS A 223 9.75 13.21 -4.64
C CYS A 223 8.93 14.52 -4.74
N GLU A 224 9.46 15.53 -5.40
CA GLU A 224 8.77 16.82 -5.61
C GLU A 224 7.52 16.64 -6.47
N CYS A 225 7.59 15.87 -7.55
CA CYS A 225 6.42 15.54 -8.39
C CYS A 225 5.34 14.72 -7.66
N THR A 226 5.74 13.94 -6.66
CA THR A 226 4.80 13.12 -5.85
C THR A 226 4.20 13.92 -4.69
N ASN A 227 4.80 15.05 -4.31
CA ASN A 227 4.40 15.90 -3.19
C ASN A 227 3.20 16.82 -3.54
N VAL A 228 2.13 16.23 -4.05
CA VAL A 228 0.92 16.93 -4.51
C VAL A 228 -0.25 16.61 -3.57
N PHE A 229 -0.19 17.10 -2.34
CA PHE A 229 -1.24 16.92 -1.34
C PHE A 229 -2.13 18.15 -1.28
N GLY A 230 -3.45 17.93 -1.24
CA GLY A 230 -4.45 18.98 -1.05
C GLY A 230 -4.39 19.56 0.37
N LEU A 231 -5.02 20.71 0.57
CA LEU A 231 -5.09 21.36 1.89
C LEU A 231 -5.82 20.50 2.92
N GLU A 232 -6.79 19.72 2.48
CA GLU A 232 -7.52 18.74 3.29
C GLU A 232 -6.63 17.58 3.79
N GLN A 233 -5.49 17.37 3.14
CA GLN A 233 -4.45 16.39 3.52
C GLN A 233 -3.29 17.05 4.27
N GLY A 234 -3.41 18.32 4.63
CA GLY A 234 -2.37 19.13 5.30
C GLY A 234 -1.37 19.78 4.34
N GLY A 235 -1.68 19.87 3.04
CA GLY A 235 -0.85 20.52 2.02
C GLY A 235 0.44 19.76 1.67
N PRO A 236 1.27 20.30 0.78
CA PRO A 236 2.55 19.71 0.42
C PRO A 236 3.51 19.62 1.61
N LEU A 237 4.39 18.61 1.61
CA LEU A 237 5.46 18.50 2.60
C LEU A 237 6.49 19.62 2.43
N PRO A 238 7.13 20.08 3.52
CA PRO A 238 8.23 21.03 3.45
C PRO A 238 9.40 20.53 2.59
N VAL A 239 10.08 21.43 1.91
CA VAL A 239 11.26 21.12 1.04
C VAL A 239 12.33 20.35 1.81
N SER A 240 12.53 20.64 3.10
CA SER A 240 13.50 19.94 3.95
C SER A 240 13.17 18.45 4.11
N GLU A 241 11.90 18.10 4.28
CA GLU A 241 11.43 16.71 4.40
C GLU A 241 11.55 15.97 3.07
N ILE A 242 11.20 16.63 1.96
CA ILE A 242 11.37 16.08 0.61
C ILE A 242 12.84 15.77 0.32
N LYS A 243 13.75 16.68 0.63
CA LYS A 243 15.20 16.47 0.48
C LYS A 243 15.71 15.32 1.36
N ALA A 244 15.23 15.21 2.59
CA ALA A 244 15.61 14.12 3.50
C ALA A 244 15.14 12.76 2.96
N THR A 245 13.88 12.67 2.50
CA THR A 245 13.29 11.47 1.90
C THR A 245 14.05 11.07 0.62
N ALA A 246 14.29 12.03 -0.29
CA ALA A 246 15.04 11.78 -1.52
C ALA A 246 16.45 11.27 -1.24
N LYS A 247 17.17 11.89 -0.30
CA LYS A 247 18.52 11.47 0.10
C LYS A 247 18.52 10.06 0.69
N SER A 248 17.50 9.69 1.47
CA SER A 248 17.34 8.36 2.05
C SER A 248 17.16 7.31 0.94
N ILE A 249 16.23 7.52 0.01
CA ILE A 249 15.96 6.62 -1.11
C ILE A 249 17.20 6.51 -2.02
N ALA A 250 17.77 7.64 -2.45
CA ALA A 250 18.90 7.66 -3.36
C ALA A 250 20.11 6.93 -2.76
N ARG A 251 20.43 7.16 -1.49
CA ARG A 251 21.57 6.53 -0.81
C ARG A 251 21.37 5.02 -0.68
N TRP A 252 20.17 4.59 -0.28
CA TRP A 252 19.88 3.18 -0.10
C TRP A 252 19.92 2.43 -1.43
N THR A 253 19.25 2.94 -2.45
CA THR A 253 19.19 2.30 -3.77
C THR A 253 20.58 2.24 -4.42
N TRP A 254 21.37 3.31 -4.32
CA TRP A 254 22.74 3.36 -4.84
C TRP A 254 23.67 2.33 -4.22
N ARG A 255 23.51 2.08 -2.91
CA ARG A 255 24.33 1.10 -2.17
C ARG A 255 23.91 -0.33 -2.40
N ASN A 256 22.62 -0.59 -2.51
CA ASN A 256 22.07 -1.95 -2.48
C ASN A 256 21.65 -2.48 -3.84
N LEU A 257 21.38 -1.60 -4.80
CA LEU A 257 21.01 -1.97 -6.16
C LEU A 257 22.15 -1.58 -7.12
N THR A 258 23.09 -2.48 -7.26
CA THR A 258 24.24 -2.35 -8.20
C THR A 258 24.03 -3.27 -9.41
N PRO A 259 24.77 -3.08 -10.52
CA PRO A 259 24.73 -4.03 -11.64
C PRO A 259 24.96 -5.49 -11.22
N SER A 260 25.89 -5.73 -10.27
CA SER A 260 26.16 -7.10 -9.77
C SER A 260 25.00 -7.67 -8.95
N THR A 261 24.46 -6.90 -7.98
CA THR A 261 23.31 -7.38 -7.18
C THR A 261 22.06 -7.59 -8.02
N PHE A 262 21.92 -6.83 -9.11
CA PHE A 262 20.83 -7.02 -10.06
C PHE A 262 21.04 -8.28 -10.92
N ALA A 263 22.26 -8.55 -11.37
CA ALA A 263 22.58 -9.80 -12.07
C ALA A 263 22.30 -11.01 -11.18
N ASP A 264 22.76 -11.01 -9.93
CA ASP A 264 22.49 -12.07 -8.95
C ASP A 264 20.97 -12.26 -8.70
N TYR A 265 20.21 -11.17 -8.70
CA TYR A 265 18.76 -11.24 -8.58
C TYR A 265 18.12 -11.87 -9.81
N VAL A 266 18.54 -11.50 -11.02
CA VAL A 266 18.05 -12.08 -12.28
C VAL A 266 18.35 -13.56 -12.32
N ASP A 267 19.58 -13.98 -12.01
CA ASP A 267 20.00 -15.38 -12.02
C ASP A 267 19.18 -16.25 -11.06
N ARG A 268 18.84 -15.73 -9.87
CA ARG A 268 17.99 -16.43 -8.89
C ARG A 268 16.51 -16.46 -9.25
N THR A 269 15.99 -15.44 -9.93
CA THR A 269 14.54 -15.26 -10.12
C THR A 269 14.04 -15.53 -11.52
N HIS A 270 14.97 -15.73 -12.48
CA HIS A 270 14.66 -15.92 -13.89
C HIS A 270 15.24 -17.25 -14.43
N THR A 271 15.38 -18.25 -13.55
CA THR A 271 15.77 -19.60 -14.01
C THR A 271 14.72 -20.17 -14.97
N PRO A 272 15.11 -21.07 -15.89
CA PRO A 272 14.18 -21.71 -16.83
C PRO A 272 12.95 -22.31 -16.15
N GLU A 273 13.12 -22.93 -14.96
CA GLU A 273 12.03 -23.54 -14.19
C GLU A 273 11.06 -22.49 -13.65
N ILE A 274 11.57 -21.37 -13.13
CA ILE A 274 10.75 -20.27 -12.62
C ILE A 274 9.97 -19.64 -13.77
N GLN A 275 10.62 -19.42 -14.92
CA GLN A 275 9.97 -18.87 -16.11
C GLN A 275 8.91 -19.82 -16.66
N ALA A 276 9.16 -21.12 -16.71
CA ALA A 276 8.18 -22.12 -17.11
C ALA A 276 6.95 -22.12 -16.19
N ARG A 277 7.14 -22.02 -14.85
CA ARG A 277 6.04 -21.92 -13.88
C ARG A 277 5.23 -20.63 -14.06
N ARG A 278 5.90 -19.50 -14.30
CA ARG A 278 5.24 -18.20 -14.56
C ARG A 278 4.44 -18.25 -15.86
N GLY A 279 5.03 -18.82 -16.92
CA GLY A 279 4.37 -19.01 -18.21
C GLY A 279 3.13 -19.91 -18.10
N ALA A 280 3.24 -21.05 -17.39
CA ALA A 280 2.12 -21.94 -17.16
C ALA A 280 0.99 -21.27 -16.35
N LYS A 281 1.33 -20.46 -15.32
CA LYS A 281 0.34 -19.70 -14.56
C LYS A 281 -0.33 -18.62 -15.40
N GLY A 282 0.47 -17.87 -16.18
CA GLY A 282 -0.04 -16.84 -17.10
C GLY A 282 -0.92 -17.44 -18.19
N GLY A 283 -0.52 -18.55 -18.80
CA GLY A 283 -1.31 -19.28 -19.79
C GLY A 283 -2.64 -19.80 -19.25
N ARG A 284 -2.66 -20.27 -17.99
CA ARG A 284 -3.89 -20.74 -17.33
C ARG A 284 -4.88 -19.59 -17.06
N ILE A 285 -4.36 -18.44 -16.68
CA ILE A 285 -5.19 -17.24 -16.41
C ILE A 285 -5.62 -16.62 -17.74
N GLY A 286 -4.69 -16.43 -18.67
CA GLY A 286 -4.94 -15.87 -20.00
C GLY A 286 -5.90 -16.74 -20.82
N GLY A 287 -5.77 -18.07 -20.75
CA GLY A 287 -6.68 -18.98 -21.41
C GLY A 287 -8.13 -18.95 -20.89
N LYS A 288 -8.34 -18.54 -19.62
CA LYS A 288 -9.68 -18.35 -19.06
C LYS A 288 -10.31 -16.99 -19.41
N VAL A 289 -9.48 -15.97 -19.60
CA VAL A 289 -9.92 -14.58 -19.83
C VAL A 289 -9.96 -14.25 -21.33
N SER A 290 -9.06 -14.85 -22.11
CA SER A 290 -9.03 -14.68 -23.56
C SER A 290 -10.15 -15.49 -24.21
N LYS A 291 -11.17 -14.81 -24.71
CA LYS A 291 -12.16 -15.39 -25.65
C LYS A 291 -11.40 -15.75 -26.96
N GLY A 292 -10.72 -16.89 -26.97
CA GLY A 292 -10.10 -17.45 -28.16
C GLY A 292 -8.90 -16.62 -28.66
N GLY A 293 -7.74 -16.76 -28.00
CA GLY A 293 -6.44 -16.39 -28.59
C GLY A 293 -5.98 -17.33 -29.69
N GLY A 294 -6.88 -18.12 -30.22
CA GLY A 294 -6.71 -18.82 -31.50
C GLY A 294 -6.85 -17.79 -32.63
N ARG A 295 -6.04 -17.97 -33.67
CA ARG A 295 -6.15 -17.23 -34.94
C ARG A 295 -7.64 -17.12 -35.29
N PRO A 296 -8.19 -15.91 -35.57
CA PRO A 296 -9.62 -15.76 -35.83
C PRO A 296 -10.11 -16.77 -36.86
N THR A 297 -11.22 -17.44 -36.54
CA THR A 297 -11.85 -18.38 -37.48
C THR A 297 -12.12 -17.64 -38.81
N GLY A 298 -11.54 -18.08 -39.90
CA GLY A 298 -11.62 -17.43 -41.21
C GLY A 298 -10.36 -16.70 -41.67
N THR A 299 -9.29 -16.58 -40.86
CA THR A 299 -8.00 -16.04 -41.32
C THR A 299 -7.12 -17.08 -42.03
N ASN A 300 -7.55 -18.33 -42.11
CA ASN A 300 -6.99 -19.33 -43.03
C ASN A 300 -7.65 -19.17 -44.43
N ARG A 301 -7.66 -17.98 -44.96
CA ARG A 301 -7.96 -17.85 -46.38
C ARG A 301 -6.83 -18.50 -47.14
N THR A 302 -7.11 -19.65 -47.77
CA THR A 302 -6.26 -20.23 -48.81
C THR A 302 -6.03 -19.14 -49.84
N ASN A 303 -4.75 -18.76 -50.03
CA ASN A 303 -4.44 -17.87 -51.16
C ASN A 303 -4.58 -18.70 -52.44
N TRP A 304 -5.74 -18.62 -53.03
CA TRP A 304 -6.09 -19.43 -54.19
C TRP A 304 -5.16 -19.17 -55.38
N ALA A 305 -4.69 -17.95 -55.61
CA ALA A 305 -3.73 -17.61 -56.61
C ALA A 305 -2.39 -18.35 -56.37
N LEU A 306 -1.92 -18.36 -55.11
CA LEU A 306 -0.72 -19.11 -54.75
C LEU A 306 -0.94 -20.64 -54.83
N TRP A 307 -2.15 -21.11 -54.48
CA TRP A 307 -2.53 -22.51 -54.65
C TRP A 307 -2.49 -22.94 -56.13
N GLU A 308 -3.08 -22.16 -57.05
CA GLU A 308 -3.10 -22.42 -58.49
C GLU A 308 -1.68 -22.45 -59.04
N ALA A 309 -0.82 -21.51 -58.65
CA ALA A 309 0.59 -21.51 -59.05
C ALA A 309 1.32 -22.77 -58.57
N ILE A 310 1.14 -23.17 -57.33
CA ILE A 310 1.75 -24.37 -56.78
C ILE A 310 1.24 -25.64 -57.50
N GLN A 311 -0.07 -25.78 -57.73
CA GLN A 311 -0.67 -26.91 -58.43
C GLN A 311 -0.20 -27.01 -59.89
N SER A 312 -0.11 -25.87 -60.60
CA SER A 312 0.44 -25.83 -61.97
C SER A 312 1.90 -26.34 -62.02
N MET A 313 2.73 -25.89 -61.09
CA MET A 313 4.14 -26.34 -61.03
C MET A 313 4.27 -27.81 -60.62
N ILE A 314 3.39 -28.31 -59.75
CA ILE A 314 3.33 -29.75 -59.41
C ILE A 314 2.93 -30.55 -60.61
N ALA A 315 1.93 -30.15 -61.37
CA ALA A 315 1.47 -30.79 -62.60
C ALA A 315 2.55 -30.79 -63.70
N ALA A 316 3.40 -29.77 -63.73
CA ALA A 316 4.54 -29.67 -64.59
C ALA A 316 5.78 -30.49 -64.10
N GLY A 317 5.67 -31.24 -62.99
CA GLY A 317 6.67 -32.12 -62.46
C GLY A 317 7.80 -31.51 -61.64
N TYR A 318 7.63 -30.24 -61.21
CA TYR A 318 8.63 -29.58 -60.39
C TYR A 318 8.65 -30.15 -58.93
N PRO A 319 9.83 -30.40 -58.38
CA PRO A 319 9.93 -30.84 -56.97
C PRO A 319 9.57 -29.71 -56.02
N GLN A 320 8.95 -30.05 -54.88
CA GLN A 320 8.46 -29.06 -53.90
C GLN A 320 9.53 -28.06 -53.45
N ARG A 321 10.82 -28.42 -53.47
CA ARG A 321 11.94 -27.54 -53.14
C ARG A 321 12.11 -26.42 -54.15
N ALA A 322 12.07 -26.77 -55.46
CA ALA A 322 12.18 -25.81 -56.54
C ALA A 322 10.98 -24.88 -56.58
N ILE A 323 9.76 -25.41 -56.34
CA ILE A 323 8.52 -24.59 -56.22
C ILE A 323 8.61 -23.57 -55.07
N ALA A 324 9.16 -24.00 -53.92
CA ALA A 324 9.35 -23.14 -52.76
C ALA A 324 10.33 -21.98 -53.03
N GLU A 325 11.42 -22.28 -53.74
CA GLU A 325 12.45 -21.33 -54.12
C GLU A 325 11.95 -20.33 -55.16
N ASP A 326 11.26 -20.80 -56.21
CA ASP A 326 10.72 -19.99 -57.29
C ASP A 326 9.60 -19.01 -56.82
N LEU A 327 8.73 -19.50 -55.95
CA LEU A 327 7.61 -18.71 -55.41
C LEU A 327 7.97 -17.94 -54.16
N GLY A 328 9.20 -18.01 -53.65
CA GLY A 328 9.64 -17.32 -52.42
C GLY A 328 8.89 -17.74 -51.16
N VAL A 329 8.43 -18.99 -51.05
CA VAL A 329 7.64 -19.51 -49.95
C VAL A 329 8.33 -20.66 -49.24
N SER A 330 7.91 -20.99 -48.02
CA SER A 330 8.47 -22.13 -47.29
C SER A 330 8.02 -23.46 -47.93
N ARG A 331 8.94 -24.47 -47.97
CA ARG A 331 8.64 -25.82 -48.41
C ARG A 331 7.43 -26.44 -47.68
N GLY A 332 7.27 -26.12 -46.36
CA GLY A 332 6.14 -26.58 -45.57
C GLY A 332 4.80 -26.02 -46.08
N LEU A 333 4.80 -24.78 -46.59
CA LEU A 333 3.64 -24.18 -47.21
C LEU A 333 3.28 -24.85 -48.55
N VAL A 334 4.28 -25.14 -49.38
CA VAL A 334 4.08 -25.88 -50.64
C VAL A 334 3.48 -27.26 -50.35
N GLY A 335 4.03 -28.01 -49.40
CA GLY A 335 3.51 -29.32 -48.98
C GLY A 335 2.07 -29.24 -48.41
N LYS A 336 1.72 -28.17 -47.74
CA LYS A 336 0.34 -27.92 -47.25
C LYS A 336 -0.61 -27.68 -48.42
N TYR A 337 -0.22 -26.84 -49.35
CA TYR A 337 -1.05 -26.47 -50.52
C TYR A 337 -1.18 -27.62 -51.49
N ALA A 338 -0.15 -28.50 -51.64
CA ALA A 338 -0.22 -29.71 -52.46
C ALA A 338 -1.30 -30.72 -51.99
N LYS A 339 -1.72 -30.66 -50.74
CA LYS A 339 -2.75 -31.53 -50.16
C LYS A 339 -4.17 -30.94 -50.18
N ILE A 340 -4.33 -29.71 -50.61
CA ILE A 340 -5.64 -29.06 -50.72
C ILE A 340 -6.25 -29.38 -52.06
N SER A 341 -7.36 -30.10 -52.05
CA SER A 341 -8.24 -30.24 -53.24
C SER A 341 -9.23 -29.05 -53.28
N LYS A 342 -9.53 -28.56 -54.48
CA LYS A 342 -10.50 -27.47 -54.68
C LYS A 342 -11.91 -27.98 -54.49
#